data_c24708f5f908d05d01ae4c2523d9f883
#
_entry.id   c24708f5f908d05d01ae4c2523d9f883
#
_cell.length_a   1.000
_cell.length_b   1.000
_cell.length_c   1.000
_cell.angle_alpha   90.00
_cell.angle_beta   90.00
_cell.angle_gamma   90.00
#
_symmetry.space_group_name_H-M   'P 1'
#
loop_
_entity.id
_entity.type
_entity.pdbx_description
1 polymer ?
#
loop_
_entity_poly.entity_id
_entity_poly.type
_entity_poly.pdbx_seq_one_letter_code
_entity_poly.pdbx_strand_id
1 'polypeptide(L)'
;MKYAAIMGNDVLDGFHGTTVSFWTQGCPFHCKGCHNAHTWDFNGGLEDDVEHIISVIKEKLVANGVQRDFSVLGGEPLCDENFENVLHIIASIRKDYPKITIAVWTGYTLEDLYKRFVGKRESEELERFLGMIDILVDGPYKEELRDVDLPYRGSSNQRVLRRGYDF
;
A
#
# COMPACT_ATOMS: atom_id res chain seq x y z
N MET A 1 -8.77 -12.93 -0.61
CA MET A 1 -7.74 -12.35 -1.50
C MET A 1 -6.39 -13.00 -1.27
N LYS A 2 -5.48 -12.88 -2.24
CA LYS A 2 -4.08 -13.32 -2.05
C LYS A 2 -3.22 -12.20 -1.49
N TYR A 3 -2.29 -12.55 -0.59
CA TYR A 3 -1.36 -11.61 0.04
C TYR A 3 -0.04 -12.30 0.38
N ALA A 4 1.03 -11.54 0.54
CA ALA A 4 2.34 -12.09 0.84
C ALA A 4 2.60 -12.18 2.35
N ALA A 5 2.27 -11.13 3.11
CA ALA A 5 2.50 -11.09 4.55
C ALA A 5 1.66 -10.02 5.27
N ILE A 6 1.51 -10.18 6.59
CA ILE A 6 1.05 -9.15 7.52
C ILE A 6 2.06 -9.06 8.68
N MET A 7 2.82 -7.99 8.74
CA MET A 7 3.86 -7.76 9.75
C MET A 7 3.39 -6.77 10.80
N GLY A 8 3.55 -7.09 12.09
CA GLY A 8 2.93 -6.33 13.19
C GLY A 8 3.80 -5.26 13.86
N ASN A 9 5.10 -5.22 13.62
CA ASN A 9 6.04 -4.27 14.25
C ASN A 9 7.11 -3.85 13.25
N ASP A 10 6.68 -3.41 12.08
CA ASP A 10 7.58 -2.93 11.06
C ASP A 10 8.04 -1.51 11.42
N VAL A 11 9.36 -1.30 11.38
CA VAL A 11 10.00 0.00 11.64
C VAL A 11 10.56 0.63 10.37
N LEU A 12 10.66 -0.14 9.29
CA LEU A 12 11.25 0.31 8.03
C LEU A 12 10.23 1.09 7.18
N ASP A 13 8.98 0.63 7.21
CA ASP A 13 7.89 1.19 6.40
C ASP A 13 6.96 2.09 7.23
N GLY A 14 7.35 2.45 8.45
CA GLY A 14 6.61 3.35 9.34
C GLY A 14 7.07 4.80 9.24
N PHE A 15 6.18 5.73 8.93
CA PHE A 15 6.50 7.16 8.79
C PHE A 15 6.65 7.89 10.14
N HIS A 16 5.95 7.42 11.19
CA HIS A 16 5.96 8.05 12.51
C HIS A 16 6.26 7.03 13.63
N GLY A 17 6.97 5.96 13.34
CA GLY A 17 7.30 4.90 14.28
C GLY A 17 7.00 3.51 13.75
N THR A 18 6.42 2.64 14.58
CA THR A 18 6.06 1.29 14.14
C THR A 18 4.75 1.27 13.37
N THR A 19 4.72 0.46 12.32
CA THR A 19 3.53 0.24 11.49
C THR A 19 3.14 -1.24 11.46
N VAL A 20 1.89 -1.50 11.12
CA VAL A 20 1.46 -2.81 10.61
C VAL A 20 1.58 -2.74 9.10
N SER A 21 2.44 -3.58 8.52
CA SER A 21 2.65 -3.66 7.07
C SER A 21 1.86 -4.81 6.48
N PHE A 22 1.00 -4.51 5.53
CA PHE A 22 0.24 -5.45 4.73
C PHE A 22 0.84 -5.53 3.32
N TRP A 23 1.30 -6.71 2.95
CA TRP A 23 1.97 -6.98 1.70
C TRP A 23 1.03 -7.72 0.74
N THR A 24 0.57 -7.03 -0.30
CA THR A 24 -0.27 -7.64 -1.34
C THR A 24 0.52 -8.65 -2.17
N GLN A 25 -0.17 -9.58 -2.80
CA GLN A 25 0.37 -10.53 -3.77
C GLN A 25 -0.14 -10.20 -5.17
N GLY A 26 0.73 -10.38 -6.17
CA GLY A 26 0.49 -10.02 -7.57
C GLY A 26 1.02 -8.62 -7.91
N CYS A 27 1.84 -8.54 -8.97
CA CYS A 27 2.36 -7.27 -9.49
C CYS A 27 2.55 -7.36 -11.01
N PRO A 28 1.93 -6.49 -11.82
CA PRO A 28 2.08 -6.51 -13.26
C PRO A 28 3.37 -5.84 -13.77
N PHE A 29 4.11 -5.11 -12.92
CA PHE A 29 5.25 -4.29 -13.36
C PHE A 29 6.52 -5.08 -13.61
N HIS A 30 6.81 -6.12 -12.83
CA HIS A 30 8.04 -6.92 -12.93
C HIS A 30 9.32 -6.07 -13.04
N CYS A 31 9.46 -5.02 -12.22
CA CYS A 31 10.58 -4.10 -12.27
C CYS A 31 11.93 -4.83 -12.08
N LYS A 32 12.88 -4.60 -12.98
CA LYS A 32 14.23 -5.16 -12.86
C LYS A 32 14.86 -4.73 -11.51
N GLY A 33 15.40 -5.70 -10.75
CA GLY A 33 16.02 -5.44 -9.45
C GLY A 33 15.03 -5.19 -8.30
N CYS A 34 13.73 -5.45 -8.50
CA CYS A 34 12.74 -5.32 -7.44
C CYS A 34 13.07 -6.18 -6.23
N HIS A 35 13.07 -5.60 -5.03
CA HIS A 35 13.34 -6.31 -3.77
C HIS A 35 12.27 -7.37 -3.46
N ASN A 36 11.05 -7.18 -3.98
CA ASN A 36 9.88 -7.99 -3.67
C ASN A 36 9.45 -8.86 -4.87
N ALA A 37 10.40 -9.32 -5.69
CA ALA A 37 10.10 -10.14 -6.87
C ALA A 37 9.27 -11.40 -6.54
N HIS A 38 9.36 -11.91 -5.31
CA HIS A 38 8.57 -13.05 -4.83
C HIS A 38 7.06 -12.74 -4.73
N THR A 39 6.67 -11.46 -4.75
CA THR A 39 5.26 -11.04 -4.73
C THR A 39 4.66 -10.82 -6.12
N TRP A 40 5.37 -11.09 -7.22
CA TRP A 40 4.87 -10.83 -8.57
C TRP A 40 3.79 -11.78 -9.04
N ASP A 41 3.93 -13.08 -8.70
CA ASP A 41 3.00 -14.11 -9.14
C ASP A 41 1.63 -13.92 -8.48
N PHE A 42 0.60 -13.65 -9.28
CA PHE A 42 -0.78 -13.52 -8.81
C PHE A 42 -1.35 -14.81 -8.20
N ASN A 43 -0.75 -15.97 -8.49
CA ASN A 43 -1.14 -17.25 -7.90
C ASN A 43 -0.35 -17.63 -6.64
N GLY A 44 0.71 -16.86 -6.33
CA GLY A 44 1.55 -17.08 -5.15
C GLY A 44 0.95 -16.58 -3.84
N GLY A 45 1.79 -16.57 -2.80
CA GLY A 45 1.44 -16.04 -1.49
C GLY A 45 0.47 -16.90 -0.69
N LEU A 46 -0.12 -16.28 0.31
CA LEU A 46 -1.18 -16.83 1.16
C LEU A 46 -2.55 -16.42 0.60
N GLU A 47 -3.60 -17.17 0.97
CA GLU A 47 -4.96 -16.83 0.58
C GLU A 47 -5.86 -16.86 1.81
N ASP A 48 -6.67 -15.82 1.98
CA ASP A 48 -7.60 -15.73 3.10
C ASP A 48 -8.83 -14.87 2.73
N ASP A 49 -9.85 -14.94 3.56
CA ASP A 49 -11.00 -14.07 3.49
C ASP A 49 -10.61 -12.63 3.87
N VAL A 50 -11.15 -11.65 3.16
CA VAL A 50 -10.78 -10.23 3.37
C VAL A 50 -11.18 -9.74 4.77
N GLU A 51 -12.32 -10.20 5.30
CA GLU A 51 -12.75 -9.82 6.65
C GLU A 51 -11.83 -10.42 7.72
N HIS A 52 -11.32 -11.63 7.51
CA HIS A 52 -10.32 -12.22 8.40
C HIS A 52 -8.99 -11.45 8.34
N ILE A 53 -8.52 -11.09 7.15
CA ILE A 53 -7.34 -10.21 6.97
C ILE A 53 -7.51 -8.90 7.74
N ILE A 54 -8.67 -8.23 7.60
CA ILE A 54 -8.99 -6.99 8.32
C ILE A 54 -8.94 -7.22 9.83
N SER A 55 -9.49 -8.32 10.33
CA SER A 55 -9.46 -8.66 11.75
C SER A 55 -8.03 -8.81 12.26
N VAL A 56 -7.17 -9.54 11.55
CA VAL A 56 -5.75 -9.73 11.89
C VAL A 56 -4.98 -8.41 11.88
N ILE A 57 -5.23 -7.55 10.89
CA ILE A 57 -4.61 -6.22 10.84
C ILE A 57 -5.03 -5.39 12.07
N LYS A 58 -6.33 -5.33 12.37
CA LYS A 58 -6.85 -4.57 13.52
C LYS A 58 -6.27 -5.05 14.86
N GLU A 59 -6.16 -6.36 15.06
CA GLU A 59 -5.53 -6.93 16.25
C GLU A 59 -4.08 -6.44 16.38
N LYS A 60 -3.30 -6.49 15.29
CA LYS A 60 -1.90 -6.04 15.28
C LYS A 60 -1.75 -4.54 15.49
N LEU A 61 -2.68 -3.71 14.99
CA LEU A 61 -2.63 -2.25 15.15
C LEU A 61 -2.63 -1.79 16.61
N VAL A 62 -3.25 -2.55 17.50
CA VAL A 62 -3.36 -2.21 18.93
C VAL A 62 -2.71 -3.23 19.86
N ALA A 63 -1.95 -4.18 19.32
CA ALA A 63 -1.32 -5.21 20.10
C ALA A 63 -0.43 -4.62 21.22
N ASN A 64 -0.52 -5.21 22.41
CA ASN A 64 0.20 -4.78 23.62
C ASN A 64 -0.12 -3.33 24.06
N GLY A 65 -1.29 -2.81 23.72
CA GLY A 65 -1.72 -1.45 24.08
C GLY A 65 -0.98 -0.34 23.33
N VAL A 66 -0.23 -0.67 22.28
CA VAL A 66 0.49 0.30 21.45
C VAL A 66 -0.27 0.46 20.13
N GLN A 67 -0.72 1.68 19.83
CA GLN A 67 -1.32 2.00 18.55
C GLN A 67 -0.23 2.21 17.49
N ARG A 68 -0.38 1.54 16.33
CA ARG A 68 0.54 1.59 15.20
C ARG A 68 -0.10 2.25 14.01
N ASP A 69 0.73 2.74 13.10
CA ASP A 69 0.31 3.17 11.77
C ASP A 69 0.04 1.97 10.86
N PHE A 70 -0.46 2.19 9.66
CA PHE A 70 -0.77 1.16 8.69
C PHE A 70 -0.10 1.43 7.35
N SER A 71 0.63 0.45 6.82
CA SER A 71 1.34 0.54 5.55
C SER A 71 0.91 -0.58 4.61
N VAL A 72 0.59 -0.24 3.37
CA VAL A 72 0.21 -1.19 2.32
C VAL A 72 1.26 -1.20 1.23
N LEU A 73 1.86 -2.37 1.04
CA LEU A 73 2.99 -2.58 0.14
C LEU A 73 2.85 -3.92 -0.59
N GLY A 74 3.98 -4.44 -1.06
CA GLY A 74 4.14 -5.82 -1.52
C GLY A 74 4.23 -5.94 -3.01
N GLY A 75 3.30 -6.63 -3.65
CA GLY A 75 3.11 -6.66 -5.08
C GLY A 75 2.70 -5.30 -5.62
N GLU A 76 1.51 -5.21 -6.20
CA GLU A 76 0.95 -3.91 -6.59
C GLU A 76 -0.45 -3.76 -5.97
N PRO A 77 -0.59 -2.95 -4.91
CA PRO A 77 -1.88 -2.76 -4.23
C PRO A 77 -2.97 -2.18 -5.13
N LEU A 78 -2.60 -1.37 -6.12
CA LEU A 78 -3.54 -0.61 -6.95
C LEU A 78 -3.73 -1.21 -8.35
N CYS A 79 -3.29 -2.46 -8.60
CA CYS A 79 -3.69 -3.18 -9.82
C CYS A 79 -5.14 -3.65 -9.74
N ASP A 80 -5.71 -4.01 -10.89
CA ASP A 80 -7.13 -4.35 -11.00
C ASP A 80 -7.53 -5.52 -10.08
N GLU A 81 -6.64 -6.50 -9.91
CA GLU A 81 -6.88 -7.67 -9.08
C GLU A 81 -6.88 -7.37 -7.58
N ASN A 82 -6.17 -6.34 -7.13
CA ASN A 82 -6.00 -6.01 -5.71
C ASN A 82 -6.83 -4.82 -5.26
N PHE A 83 -7.10 -3.86 -6.12
CA PHE A 83 -7.62 -2.54 -5.75
C PHE A 83 -8.90 -2.58 -4.93
N GLU A 84 -9.91 -3.36 -5.34
CA GLU A 84 -11.20 -3.42 -4.64
C GLU A 84 -11.04 -3.92 -3.19
N ASN A 85 -10.23 -4.98 -3.00
CA ASN A 85 -9.95 -5.52 -1.68
C ASN A 85 -9.13 -4.56 -0.82
N VAL A 86 -8.11 -3.91 -1.40
CA VAL A 86 -7.27 -2.92 -0.70
C VAL A 86 -8.11 -1.71 -0.29
N LEU A 87 -8.99 -1.21 -1.16
CA LEU A 87 -9.93 -0.14 -0.84
C LEU A 87 -10.83 -0.52 0.34
N HIS A 88 -11.36 -1.75 0.35
CA HIS A 88 -12.20 -2.25 1.43
C HIS A 88 -11.43 -2.35 2.77
N ILE A 89 -10.21 -2.90 2.74
CA ILE A 89 -9.33 -2.97 3.92
C ILE A 89 -9.06 -1.57 4.48
N ILE A 90 -8.60 -0.64 3.63
CA ILE A 90 -8.28 0.73 4.04
C ILE A 90 -9.52 1.44 4.59
N ALA A 91 -10.69 1.29 3.97
CA ALA A 91 -11.93 1.87 4.44
C ALA A 91 -12.32 1.37 5.84
N SER A 92 -12.18 0.05 6.08
CA SER A 92 -12.46 -0.56 7.39
C SER A 92 -11.48 -0.10 8.47
N ILE A 93 -10.19 -0.01 8.13
CA ILE A 93 -9.16 0.48 9.05
C ILE A 93 -9.38 1.96 9.37
N ARG A 94 -9.59 2.81 8.36
CA ARG A 94 -9.81 4.26 8.55
C ARG A 94 -11.05 4.56 9.37
N LYS A 95 -12.11 3.77 9.20
CA LYS A 95 -13.34 3.90 9.99
C LYS A 95 -13.09 3.70 11.49
N ASP A 96 -12.36 2.66 11.87
CA ASP A 96 -12.15 2.29 13.27
C ASP A 96 -10.94 3.02 13.89
N TYR A 97 -9.96 3.41 13.07
CA TYR A 97 -8.75 4.10 13.49
C TYR A 97 -8.54 5.42 12.71
N PRO A 98 -9.37 6.44 12.94
CA PRO A 98 -9.37 7.66 12.10
C PRO A 98 -8.10 8.52 12.21
N LYS A 99 -7.25 8.28 13.22
CA LYS A 99 -6.09 9.13 13.53
C LYS A 99 -4.74 8.52 13.17
N ILE A 100 -4.67 7.22 12.80
CA ILE A 100 -3.41 6.61 12.40
C ILE A 100 -3.01 7.10 11.02
N THR A 101 -1.71 7.09 10.74
CA THR A 101 -1.19 7.32 9.39
C THR A 101 -1.41 6.07 8.54
N ILE A 102 -1.97 6.25 7.36
CA ILE A 102 -2.08 5.19 6.34
C ILE A 102 -1.19 5.56 5.17
N ALA A 103 -0.19 4.74 4.89
CA ALA A 103 0.73 4.89 3.78
C ALA A 103 0.56 3.76 2.76
N VAL A 104 0.62 4.08 1.47
CA VAL A 104 0.49 3.10 0.38
C VAL A 104 1.63 3.28 -0.62
N TRP A 105 2.26 2.18 -1.03
CA TRP A 105 3.26 2.15 -2.11
C TRP A 105 2.64 1.60 -3.37
N THR A 106 2.92 2.24 -4.49
CA THR A 106 2.45 1.79 -5.81
C THR A 106 3.51 2.04 -6.89
N GLY A 107 3.58 1.17 -7.87
CA GLY A 107 4.37 1.37 -9.07
C GLY A 107 3.73 2.34 -10.08
N TYR A 108 2.47 2.67 -9.95
CA TYR A 108 1.83 3.71 -10.75
C TYR A 108 2.24 5.09 -10.25
N THR A 109 2.30 6.08 -11.15
CA THR A 109 2.29 7.49 -10.72
C THR A 109 0.87 7.94 -10.42
N LEU A 110 0.69 8.99 -9.62
CA LEU A 110 -0.62 9.56 -9.33
C LEU A 110 -1.35 9.95 -10.63
N GLU A 111 -0.61 10.50 -11.59
CA GLU A 111 -1.12 10.86 -12.92
C GLU A 111 -1.58 9.63 -13.73
N ASP A 112 -0.91 8.49 -13.57
CA ASP A 112 -1.32 7.24 -14.23
C ASP A 112 -2.55 6.64 -13.56
N LEU A 113 -2.70 6.77 -12.25
CA LEU A 113 -3.92 6.39 -11.54
C LEU A 113 -5.12 7.18 -12.07
N TYR A 114 -5.02 8.50 -12.20
CA TYR A 114 -6.09 9.31 -12.79
C TYR A 114 -6.42 8.95 -14.24
N LYS A 115 -5.44 8.50 -15.03
CA LYS A 115 -5.70 8.02 -16.40
C LYS A 115 -6.37 6.65 -16.44
N ARG A 116 -6.11 5.78 -15.47
CA ARG A 116 -6.68 4.43 -15.39
C ARG A 116 -8.13 4.44 -14.91
N PHE A 117 -8.44 5.26 -13.94
CA PHE A 117 -9.75 5.35 -13.32
C PHE A 117 -10.62 6.42 -14.02
N VAL A 118 -11.01 6.16 -15.26
CA VAL A 118 -11.64 7.18 -16.17
C VAL A 118 -13.17 7.17 -16.15
N GLY A 119 -13.81 6.09 -15.72
CA GLY A 119 -15.26 6.02 -15.56
C GLY A 119 -15.72 6.82 -14.34
N LYS A 120 -17.00 7.24 -14.33
CA LYS A 120 -17.53 8.01 -13.20
C LYS A 120 -17.39 7.25 -11.88
N ARG A 121 -17.74 5.96 -11.87
CA ARG A 121 -17.63 5.10 -10.69
C ARG A 121 -16.16 4.91 -10.27
N GLU A 122 -15.32 4.57 -11.23
CA GLU A 122 -13.91 4.32 -11.01
C GLU A 122 -13.20 5.58 -10.49
N SER A 123 -13.52 6.75 -11.04
CA SER A 123 -12.99 8.02 -10.56
C SER A 123 -13.45 8.33 -9.12
N GLU A 124 -14.72 8.10 -8.78
CA GLU A 124 -15.23 8.26 -7.41
C GLU A 124 -14.56 7.27 -6.43
N GLU A 125 -14.26 6.06 -6.85
CA GLU A 125 -13.55 5.06 -6.03
C GLU A 125 -12.08 5.47 -5.79
N LEU A 126 -11.39 5.99 -6.81
CA LEU A 126 -10.03 6.54 -6.66
C LEU A 126 -10.02 7.74 -5.70
N GLU A 127 -10.91 8.70 -5.88
CA GLU A 127 -11.02 9.87 -4.99
C GLU A 127 -11.33 9.45 -3.54
N ARG A 128 -12.21 8.48 -3.36
CA ARG A 128 -12.50 7.90 -2.06
C ARG A 128 -11.25 7.25 -1.45
N PHE A 129 -10.50 6.47 -2.23
CA PHE A 129 -9.25 5.86 -1.80
C PHE A 129 -8.23 6.92 -1.37
N LEU A 130 -7.96 7.91 -2.22
CA LEU A 130 -7.02 9.00 -1.94
C LEU A 130 -7.44 9.80 -0.69
N GLY A 131 -8.73 10.02 -0.48
CA GLY A 131 -9.26 10.68 0.70
C GLY A 131 -9.05 9.91 2.01
N MET A 132 -8.76 8.61 1.98
CA MET A 132 -8.57 7.76 3.16
C MET A 132 -7.11 7.49 3.52
N ILE A 133 -6.17 7.70 2.61
CA ILE A 133 -4.73 7.55 2.87
C ILE A 133 -4.09 8.89 3.21
N ASP A 134 -2.97 8.89 3.88
CA ASP A 134 -2.24 10.11 4.25
C ASP A 134 -0.98 10.28 3.41
N ILE A 135 -0.40 9.17 2.96
CA ILE A 135 0.85 9.15 2.20
C ILE A 135 0.72 8.16 1.04
N LEU A 136 1.11 8.61 -0.14
CA LEU A 136 1.27 7.77 -1.33
C LEU A 136 2.74 7.82 -1.77
N VAL A 137 3.41 6.67 -1.75
CA VAL A 137 4.73 6.51 -2.37
C VAL A 137 4.50 5.96 -3.77
N ASP A 138 4.70 6.80 -4.77
CA ASP A 138 4.30 6.53 -6.14
C ASP A 138 5.47 6.40 -7.12
N GLY A 139 5.22 5.73 -8.24
CA GLY A 139 6.15 5.54 -9.34
C GLY A 139 6.88 4.18 -9.32
N PRO A 140 7.21 3.67 -10.52
CA PRO A 140 7.84 2.36 -10.65
C PRO A 140 9.30 2.41 -10.17
N TYR A 141 9.74 1.32 -9.52
CA TYR A 141 11.15 1.17 -9.20
C TYR A 141 12.00 1.09 -10.48
N LYS A 142 13.10 1.82 -10.50
CA LYS A 142 14.09 1.82 -11.59
C LYS A 142 15.48 1.52 -11.06
N GLU A 143 16.04 0.38 -11.47
CA GLU A 143 17.36 -0.08 -11.04
C GLU A 143 18.48 0.93 -11.30
N GLU A 144 18.42 1.60 -12.45
CA GLU A 144 19.40 2.63 -12.85
C GLU A 144 19.33 3.92 -12.01
N LEU A 145 18.25 4.10 -11.27
CA LEU A 145 18.03 5.24 -10.36
C LEU A 145 17.98 4.81 -8.89
N ARG A 146 18.47 3.57 -8.61
CA ARG A 146 18.51 3.04 -7.25
C ARG A 146 19.34 3.95 -6.35
N ASP A 147 18.77 4.25 -5.20
CA ASP A 147 19.43 5.02 -4.16
C ASP A 147 18.96 4.52 -2.78
N VAL A 148 19.88 3.94 -2.02
CA VAL A 148 19.61 3.31 -0.72
C VAL A 148 19.52 4.32 0.43
N ASP A 149 19.93 5.55 0.21
CA ASP A 149 19.88 6.62 1.21
C ASP A 149 18.53 7.37 1.20
N LEU A 150 17.69 7.12 0.19
CA LEU A 150 16.37 7.73 0.10
C LEU A 150 15.39 7.10 1.11
N PRO A 151 14.76 7.91 1.98
CA PRO A 151 13.74 7.39 2.88
C PRO A 151 12.52 6.91 2.10
N TYR A 152 12.00 5.74 2.47
CA TYR A 152 10.74 5.16 1.98
C TYR A 152 10.67 4.81 0.48
N ARG A 153 11.75 4.98 -0.27
CA ARG A 153 11.83 4.80 -1.72
C ARG A 153 13.05 4.00 -2.10
N GLY A 154 12.95 3.20 -3.15
CA GLY A 154 14.06 2.41 -3.67
C GLY A 154 14.84 3.09 -4.80
N SER A 155 14.24 4.09 -5.47
CA SER A 155 14.85 4.81 -6.59
C SER A 155 14.42 6.27 -6.63
N SER A 156 15.28 7.15 -7.16
CA SER A 156 15.11 8.60 -7.07
C SER A 156 13.94 9.17 -7.90
N ASN A 157 13.41 8.41 -8.84
CA ASN A 157 12.20 8.79 -9.59
C ASN A 157 10.90 8.60 -8.82
N GLN A 158 10.90 7.81 -7.74
CA GLN A 158 9.72 7.63 -6.91
C GLN A 158 9.48 8.87 -6.05
N ARG A 159 8.20 9.14 -5.72
CA ARG A 159 7.81 10.33 -4.95
C ARG A 159 7.14 9.90 -3.65
N VAL A 160 7.27 10.70 -2.61
CA VAL A 160 6.50 10.60 -1.37
C VAL A 160 5.50 11.75 -1.38
N LEU A 161 4.26 11.45 -1.70
CA LEU A 161 3.16 12.41 -1.81
C LEU A 161 2.32 12.40 -0.54
N ARG A 162 1.86 13.57 -0.11
CA ARG A 162 1.11 13.76 1.13
C ARG A 162 -0.26 14.37 0.86
N ARG A 163 -1.29 13.78 1.44
CA ARG A 163 -2.65 14.29 1.36
C ARG A 163 -2.74 15.71 1.89
N GLY A 164 -3.48 16.57 1.17
CA GLY A 164 -3.67 17.99 1.49
C GLY A 164 -2.51 18.90 1.06
N TYR A 165 -1.44 18.34 0.48
CA TYR A 165 -0.32 19.09 -0.12
C TYR A 165 -0.10 18.71 -1.59
N ASP A 166 -0.08 17.41 -1.89
CA ASP A 166 0.26 16.90 -3.21
C ASP A 166 -0.98 16.30 -3.91
N PHE A 167 -1.99 15.91 -3.14
CA PHE A 167 -3.29 15.41 -3.64
C PHE A 167 -4.41 15.65 -2.63
#